data_23e6ae6f69f1db14ad2e1dd28f40fc00
#
_entry.id   23e6ae6f69f1db14ad2e1dd28f40fc00
#
_cell.length_a   1.000
_cell.length_b   1.000
_cell.length_c   1.000
_cell.angle_alpha   90.00
_cell.angle_beta   90.00
_cell.angle_gamma   90.00
#
_symmetry.space_group_name_H-M   'P 1'
#
loop_
_entity.id
_entity.type
_entity.pdbx_description
1 polymer ?
#
loop_
_entity_poly.entity_id
_entity_poly.type
_entity_poly.pdbx_seq_one_letter_code
_entity_poly.pdbx_strand_id
1 'polypeptide(L)'
;MDATQSPVSVAPRVVESSQAAERDQKLAQIGGNVGAIWRGWWTWGPGNGTWNLQIPWNVIGVNSTVVITASEIDANGNRFVGSAPFQVSSIAPAAGVVTFKINIGWSSPLPMRTDVVVFN
;
A
#
# COMPACT_ATOMS: atom_id res chain seq x y z
N MET A 1 -2.88 -18.83 11.34
CA MET A 1 -1.97 -18.29 10.34
C MET A 1 -0.92 -17.45 10.99
N ASP A 2 0.29 -17.61 10.57
CA ASP A 2 1.39 -16.81 11.09
C ASP A 2 1.35 -15.41 10.52
N ALA A 3 1.25 -14.42 11.40
CA ALA A 3 1.18 -13.03 11.00
C ALA A 3 2.50 -12.48 10.42
N THR A 4 3.60 -13.22 10.59
CA THR A 4 4.89 -12.76 10.08
C THR A 4 5.13 -13.16 8.63
N GLN A 5 4.34 -14.09 8.11
CA GLN A 5 4.45 -14.47 6.72
C GLN A 5 3.66 -13.53 5.85
N SER A 6 4.20 -13.20 4.69
CA SER A 6 3.51 -12.35 3.75
C SER A 6 3.31 -13.05 2.42
N PRO A 7 2.21 -12.78 1.72
CA PRO A 7 2.07 -13.23 0.34
C PRO A 7 3.20 -12.67 -0.51
N VAL A 8 3.52 -13.39 -1.57
CA VAL A 8 4.53 -12.90 -2.48
C VAL A 8 4.04 -11.64 -3.17
N SER A 9 4.83 -10.59 -3.05
CA SER A 9 4.52 -9.33 -3.72
C SER A 9 4.77 -9.44 -5.21
N VAL A 10 3.84 -8.97 -6.01
CA VAL A 10 4.06 -8.77 -7.44
C VAL A 10 4.67 -7.39 -7.61
N ALA A 11 5.39 -7.18 -8.71
CA ALA A 11 6.13 -5.95 -8.93
C ALA A 11 5.28 -4.70 -8.62
N PRO A 12 5.82 -3.76 -7.86
CA PRO A 12 5.10 -2.54 -7.54
C PRO A 12 4.91 -1.67 -8.77
N ARG A 13 3.85 -0.90 -8.77
CA ARG A 13 3.59 0.10 -9.78
C ARG A 13 3.57 1.45 -9.12
N VAL A 14 4.57 2.25 -9.39
CA VAL A 14 4.76 3.54 -8.76
C VAL A 14 4.39 4.63 -9.74
N VAL A 15 3.46 5.47 -9.35
CA VAL A 15 2.97 6.56 -10.20
C VAL A 15 3.82 7.81 -10.05
N GLU A 16 4.35 8.05 -8.89
CA GLU A 16 5.05 9.28 -8.53
C GLU A 16 6.29 9.54 -9.37
N SER A 17 6.96 8.47 -9.78
CA SER A 17 8.29 8.58 -10.33
C SER A 17 8.36 9.43 -11.59
N SER A 18 7.29 9.48 -12.34
CA SER A 18 7.22 10.30 -13.53
C SER A 18 7.04 11.78 -13.23
N GLN A 19 6.86 12.11 -11.98
CA GLN A 19 6.41 13.43 -11.57
C GLN A 19 7.45 14.19 -10.75
N ALA A 20 8.70 13.76 -10.77
CA ALA A 20 9.72 14.39 -9.97
C ALA A 20 9.85 15.89 -10.25
N ALA A 21 9.81 16.28 -11.51
CA ALA A 21 9.88 17.70 -11.89
C ALA A 21 8.61 18.46 -11.53
N GLU A 22 7.46 17.83 -11.65
CA GLU A 22 6.20 18.43 -11.26
C GLU A 22 6.08 18.58 -9.76
N ARG A 23 6.68 17.69 -9.00
CA ARG A 23 6.62 17.75 -7.56
C ARG A 23 7.10 19.08 -7.02
N ASP A 24 8.21 19.58 -7.53
CA ASP A 24 8.76 20.84 -7.03
C ASP A 24 7.83 22.02 -7.30
N GLN A 25 7.15 22.01 -8.42
CA GLN A 25 6.15 23.00 -8.72
C GLN A 25 4.94 22.88 -7.80
N LYS A 26 4.50 21.66 -7.54
CA LYS A 26 3.31 21.41 -6.74
C LYS A 26 3.52 21.62 -5.26
N LEU A 27 4.75 21.58 -4.77
CA LEU A 27 5.02 21.85 -3.38
C LEU A 27 4.46 23.21 -2.94
N ALA A 28 4.53 24.21 -3.81
CA ALA A 28 3.99 25.53 -3.50
C ALA A 28 2.45 25.53 -3.43
N GLN A 29 1.82 24.52 -4.00
CA GLN A 29 0.35 24.42 -4.06
C GLN A 29 -0.22 23.47 -3.01
N ILE A 30 0.63 22.64 -2.39
CA ILE A 30 0.21 21.79 -1.29
C ILE A 30 0.18 22.65 -0.04
N GLY A 31 -0.97 22.81 0.55
CA GLY A 31 -1.11 23.67 1.71
C GLY A 31 -0.59 22.99 2.98
N GLY A 32 -0.52 23.78 4.06
CA GLY A 32 -0.16 23.29 5.37
C GLY A 32 1.28 22.82 5.45
N ASN A 33 1.47 21.69 6.13
CA ASN A 33 2.80 21.14 6.40
C ASN A 33 3.16 19.92 5.54
N VAL A 34 2.50 19.75 4.41
CA VAL A 34 2.80 18.64 3.49
C VAL A 34 3.71 19.17 2.40
N GLY A 35 4.90 18.60 2.31
CA GLY A 35 5.90 18.96 1.30
C GLY A 35 5.86 18.12 0.05
N ALA A 36 5.44 16.86 0.13
CA ALA A 36 5.35 15.97 -1.02
C ALA A 36 4.29 14.91 -0.80
N ILE A 37 3.71 14.45 -1.88
CA ILE A 37 2.73 13.35 -1.87
C ILE A 37 3.14 12.37 -2.95
N TRP A 38 3.19 11.08 -2.60
CA TRP A 38 3.55 9.99 -3.49
C TRP A 38 2.45 8.96 -3.53
N ARG A 39 2.21 8.37 -4.68
CA ARG A 39 1.22 7.30 -4.86
C ARG A 39 1.84 6.12 -5.56
N GLY A 40 1.45 4.91 -5.09
CA GLY A 40 1.83 3.69 -5.77
C GLY A 40 0.85 2.59 -5.44
N TRP A 41 1.00 1.44 -6.09
CA TRP A 41 0.21 0.27 -5.75
C TRP A 41 1.02 -1.00 -5.93
N TRP A 42 0.62 -2.02 -5.19
CA TRP A 42 1.24 -3.33 -5.22
C TRP A 42 0.15 -4.39 -5.34
N THR A 43 0.38 -5.39 -6.18
CA THR A 43 -0.47 -6.57 -6.25
C THR A 43 0.21 -7.70 -5.49
N TRP A 44 -0.58 -8.50 -4.81
CA TRP A 44 -0.10 -9.56 -3.94
C TRP A 44 -0.61 -10.89 -4.41
N GLY A 45 0.15 -11.96 -4.20
CA GLY A 45 -0.32 -13.30 -4.41
C GLY A 45 -1.48 -13.63 -3.48
N PRO A 46 -2.26 -14.66 -3.80
CA PRO A 46 -3.44 -14.98 -3.00
C PRO A 46 -3.10 -15.27 -1.55
N GLY A 47 -3.93 -14.75 -0.65
CA GLY A 47 -3.80 -14.98 0.78
C GLY A 47 -5.15 -14.86 1.48
N ASN A 48 -5.21 -15.34 2.71
CA ASN A 48 -6.37 -15.18 3.57
C ASN A 48 -5.92 -15.17 5.02
N GLY A 49 -6.79 -14.72 5.91
CA GLY A 49 -6.45 -14.56 7.31
C GLY A 49 -5.61 -13.31 7.57
N THR A 50 -4.82 -13.35 8.62
CA THR A 50 -4.06 -12.19 9.10
C THR A 50 -2.59 -12.32 8.73
N TRP A 51 -2.04 -11.24 8.15
CA TRP A 51 -0.65 -11.18 7.72
C TRP A 51 -0.04 -9.85 8.12
N ASN A 52 1.24 -9.86 8.45
CA ASN A 52 2.05 -8.65 8.49
C ASN A 52 2.78 -8.53 7.15
N LEU A 53 2.57 -7.43 6.47
CA LEU A 53 3.13 -7.19 5.14
C LEU A 53 4.07 -6.00 5.19
N GLN A 54 5.06 -6.01 4.30
CA GLN A 54 6.01 -4.91 4.16
C GLN A 54 6.04 -4.43 2.72
N ILE A 55 6.05 -3.12 2.57
CA ILE A 55 6.25 -2.47 1.27
C ILE A 55 7.51 -1.64 1.35
N PRO A 56 8.58 -2.06 0.68
CA PRO A 56 9.77 -1.23 0.56
C PRO A 56 9.54 -0.13 -0.48
N TRP A 57 9.79 1.09 -0.07
CA TRP A 57 9.63 2.24 -0.96
C TRP A 57 10.46 3.39 -0.39
N ASN A 58 11.43 3.87 -1.16
CA ASN A 58 12.42 4.81 -0.66
C ASN A 58 11.87 6.20 -0.33
N VAL A 59 10.64 6.52 -0.71
CA VAL A 59 10.02 7.78 -0.33
C VAL A 59 9.46 7.76 1.09
N ILE A 60 9.40 6.59 1.72
CA ILE A 60 8.88 6.43 3.07
C ILE A 60 9.97 6.72 4.09
N GLY A 61 9.67 7.54 5.07
CA GLY A 61 10.52 7.80 6.22
C GLY A 61 9.77 7.60 7.53
N VAL A 62 10.49 7.67 8.63
CA VAL A 62 9.92 7.44 9.96
C VAL A 62 8.82 8.43 10.31
N ASN A 63 8.82 9.61 9.71
CA ASN A 63 7.83 10.65 9.97
C ASN A 63 6.79 10.76 8.86
N SER A 64 6.81 9.87 7.88
CA SER A 64 5.80 9.85 6.83
C SER A 64 4.44 9.47 7.40
N THR A 65 3.39 10.06 6.83
CA THR A 65 2.03 9.56 7.04
C THR A 65 1.68 8.68 5.85
N VAL A 66 1.37 7.43 6.11
CA VAL A 66 1.11 6.44 5.07
C VAL A 66 -0.32 5.97 5.18
N VAL A 67 -1.05 6.08 4.08
CA VAL A 67 -2.42 5.58 3.97
C VAL A 67 -2.40 4.40 3.01
N ILE A 68 -2.96 3.29 3.42
CA ILE A 68 -3.00 2.06 2.65
C ILE A 68 -4.45 1.61 2.53
N THR A 69 -4.89 1.35 1.31
CA THR A 69 -6.18 0.72 1.05
C THR A 69 -5.95 -0.64 0.43
N ALA A 70 -6.86 -1.56 0.69
CA ALA A 70 -6.78 -2.91 0.16
C ALA A 70 -8.06 -3.28 -0.56
N SER A 71 -7.94 -3.98 -1.66
CA SER A 71 -9.08 -4.41 -2.48
C SER A 71 -8.82 -5.78 -3.06
N GLU A 72 -9.86 -6.58 -3.15
CA GLU A 72 -9.82 -7.80 -3.94
C GLU A 72 -9.71 -7.44 -5.42
N ILE A 73 -8.99 -8.25 -6.19
CA ILE A 73 -8.84 -8.07 -7.63
C ILE A 73 -9.30 -9.32 -8.37
N ASP A 74 -9.78 -9.12 -9.59
CA ASP A 74 -10.15 -10.21 -10.49
C ASP A 74 -8.93 -10.72 -11.26
N ALA A 75 -9.16 -11.66 -12.16
CA ALA A 75 -8.09 -12.25 -12.95
C ALA A 75 -7.38 -11.24 -13.88
N ASN A 76 -8.02 -10.14 -14.18
CA ASN A 76 -7.47 -9.08 -15.02
C ASN A 76 -6.81 -7.96 -14.18
N GLY A 77 -6.77 -8.14 -12.86
CA GLY A 77 -6.18 -7.14 -11.97
C GLY A 77 -7.11 -5.98 -11.63
N ASN A 78 -8.39 -6.07 -11.96
CA ASN A 78 -9.35 -5.01 -11.65
C ASN A 78 -9.88 -5.16 -10.24
N ARG A 79 -9.96 -4.04 -9.52
CA ARG A 79 -10.52 -4.01 -8.17
C ARG A 79 -12.03 -4.14 -8.24
N PHE A 80 -12.59 -4.89 -7.31
CA PHE A 80 -14.03 -5.03 -7.19
C PHE A 80 -14.45 -5.24 -5.74
N VAL A 81 -15.72 -5.01 -5.46
CA VAL A 81 -16.28 -5.21 -4.14
C VAL A 81 -16.88 -6.61 -4.08
N GLY A 82 -16.13 -7.52 -3.45
CA GLY A 82 -16.59 -8.87 -3.20
C GLY A 82 -17.20 -9.02 -1.82
N SER A 83 -17.39 -10.25 -1.39
CA SER A 83 -17.99 -10.54 -0.08
C SER A 83 -16.98 -10.53 1.06
N ALA A 84 -15.70 -10.72 0.76
CA ALA A 84 -14.67 -10.81 1.78
C ALA A 84 -14.29 -9.40 2.28
N PRO A 85 -14.20 -9.18 3.59
CA PRO A 85 -13.62 -7.94 4.11
C PRO A 85 -12.10 -7.98 3.99
N PHE A 86 -11.54 -6.83 3.62
CA PHE A 86 -10.10 -6.60 3.60
C PHE A 86 -9.84 -5.44 4.55
N GLN A 87 -9.20 -5.71 5.68
CA GLN A 87 -8.94 -4.71 6.71
C GLN A 87 -7.45 -4.46 6.87
N VAL A 88 -7.06 -3.22 6.67
CA VAL A 88 -5.70 -2.75 6.92
C VAL A 88 -5.66 -2.09 8.29
N SER A 89 -4.62 -2.41 9.07
CA SER A 89 -4.43 -1.79 10.38
C SER A 89 -2.96 -1.75 10.74
N SER A 90 -2.64 -1.01 11.80
CA SER A 90 -1.29 -0.96 12.37
C SER A 90 -0.24 -0.57 11.34
N ILE A 91 -0.48 0.52 10.63
CA ILE A 91 0.44 1.01 9.60
C ILE A 91 1.62 1.67 10.30
N ALA A 92 2.83 1.13 10.11
CA ALA A 92 4.04 1.58 10.79
C ALA A 92 5.14 1.88 9.77
N PRO A 93 5.34 3.15 9.41
CA PRO A 93 6.44 3.52 8.52
C PRO A 93 7.77 3.53 9.27
N ALA A 94 8.82 3.19 8.53
CA ALA A 94 10.20 3.28 8.95
C ALA A 94 11.02 3.79 7.78
N ALA A 95 12.33 3.88 7.93
CA ALA A 95 13.18 4.36 6.86
C ALA A 95 13.12 3.41 5.66
N GLY A 96 12.51 3.86 4.57
CA GLY A 96 12.44 3.11 3.32
C GLY A 96 11.46 1.95 3.28
N VAL A 97 10.60 1.80 4.29
CA VAL A 97 9.68 0.67 4.34
C VAL A 97 8.46 1.00 5.19
N VAL A 98 7.31 0.45 4.84
CA VAL A 98 6.15 0.46 5.73
C VAL A 98 5.72 -0.97 6.02
N THR A 99 5.45 -1.24 7.28
CA THR A 99 4.90 -2.52 7.74
C THR A 99 3.45 -2.29 8.14
N PHE A 100 2.58 -3.19 7.77
CA PHE A 100 1.17 -3.07 8.13
C PHE A 100 0.55 -4.45 8.28
N LYS A 101 -0.57 -4.50 8.95
CA LYS A 101 -1.34 -5.73 9.13
C LYS A 101 -2.51 -5.71 8.17
N ILE A 102 -2.74 -6.85 7.51
CA ILE A 102 -3.93 -7.08 6.69
C ILE A 102 -4.70 -8.27 7.26
N ASN A 103 -5.99 -8.13 7.36
CA ASN A 103 -6.88 -9.25 7.63
C ASN A 103 -7.81 -9.43 6.43
N ILE A 104 -7.74 -10.61 5.84
CA ILE A 104 -8.62 -11.01 4.75
C ILE A 104 -9.60 -12.02 5.34
N GLY A 105 -10.84 -11.58 5.55
CA GLY A 105 -11.86 -12.38 6.23
C GLY A 105 -12.53 -13.40 5.32
N TRP A 106 -11.75 -14.34 4.84
CA TRP A 106 -12.24 -15.38 3.93
C TRP A 106 -11.57 -16.70 4.25
N SER A 107 -12.21 -17.81 3.87
CA SER A 107 -11.72 -19.15 4.19
C SER A 107 -10.72 -19.69 3.16
N SER A 108 -10.63 -19.08 2.01
CA SER A 108 -9.69 -19.49 0.96
C SER A 108 -8.87 -18.28 0.48
N PRO A 109 -7.69 -18.52 -0.10
CA PRO A 109 -6.84 -17.42 -0.54
C PRO A 109 -7.48 -16.57 -1.62
N LEU A 110 -7.34 -15.25 -1.49
CA LEU A 110 -7.86 -14.28 -2.44
C LEU A 110 -6.74 -13.34 -2.89
N PRO A 111 -6.69 -12.98 -4.17
CA PRO A 111 -5.72 -12.02 -4.67
C PRO A 111 -6.12 -10.61 -4.24
N MET A 112 -5.12 -9.77 -4.01
CA MET A 112 -5.31 -8.46 -3.42
C MET A 112 -4.41 -7.43 -4.09
N ARG A 113 -4.90 -6.20 -4.15
CA ARG A 113 -4.11 -5.03 -4.48
C ARG A 113 -4.16 -4.05 -3.31
N THR A 114 -3.01 -3.50 -2.97
CA THR A 114 -2.93 -2.37 -2.05
C THR A 114 -2.56 -1.11 -2.80
N ASP A 115 -3.26 -0.02 -2.50
CA ASP A 115 -2.92 1.30 -3.00
C ASP A 115 -2.38 2.12 -1.83
N VAL A 116 -1.30 2.83 -2.06
CA VAL A 116 -0.55 3.48 -0.99
C VAL A 116 -0.36 4.95 -1.33
N VAL A 117 -0.62 5.81 -0.35
CA VAL A 117 -0.32 7.23 -0.44
C VAL A 117 0.61 7.59 0.70
N VAL A 118 1.71 8.26 0.37
CA VAL A 118 2.71 8.71 1.33
C VAL A 118 2.71 10.24 1.34
N PHE A 119 2.53 10.80 2.53
CA PHE A 119 2.61 12.24 2.77
C PHE A 119 3.90 12.56 3.51
N ASN A 120 4.69 13.46 2.94
CA ASN A 120 5.92 13.95 3.56
C ASN A 120 5.90 15.45 3.78
#